data_98382ac7548e8ac23c23b9e06de08637
#
_entry.id   98382ac7548e8ac23c23b9e06de08637
#
_cell.length_a   1.000
_cell.length_b   1.000
_cell.length_c   1.000
_cell.angle_alpha   90.00
_cell.angle_beta   90.00
_cell.angle_gamma   90.00
#
_symmetry.space_group_name_H-M   'P 1'
#
loop_
_entity.id
_entity.type
_entity.pdbx_description
1 polymer ?
#
loop_
_entity_poly.entity_id
_entity_poly.type
_entity_poly.pdbx_seq_one_letter_code
_entity_poly.pdbx_strand_id
1 'polypeptide(L)'
;MNLNLTRPLLFFDIESTGLNIPNDSIIELSFVKVFPDGKEEVKTWKIKPWDYEKQCQRPIDPSASKVNGITDDMLVDCPTFYEVADEVADWLKDSDLAGFNSTKFDLPMLAEEFERVELAGKKLNVDLHSPK
;
A
#
# COMPACT_ATOMS: atom_id res chain seq x y z
N MET A 1 18.76 9.60 10.95
CA MET A 1 18.76 10.31 9.66
C MET A 1 18.68 11.80 9.95
N ASN A 2 19.58 12.56 9.37
CA ASN A 2 19.69 14.00 9.65
C ASN A 2 19.04 14.81 8.53
N LEU A 3 17.71 14.85 8.55
CA LEU A 3 16.92 15.56 7.56
C LEU A 3 16.22 16.76 8.17
N ASN A 4 16.18 17.85 7.42
CA ASN A 4 15.49 19.09 7.82
C ASN A 4 14.00 18.96 7.52
N LEU A 5 13.29 18.13 8.30
CA LEU A 5 11.88 17.86 8.07
C LEU A 5 11.00 18.79 8.90
N THR A 6 9.94 19.32 8.29
CA THR A 6 8.87 20.04 8.99
C THR A 6 7.68 19.12 9.26
N ARG A 7 7.59 18.01 8.53
CA ARG A 7 6.56 16.97 8.62
C ARG A 7 7.24 15.62 8.58
N PRO A 8 6.60 14.58 9.11
CA PRO A 8 7.13 13.22 8.92
C PRO A 8 7.28 12.88 7.44
N LEU A 9 8.32 12.12 7.12
CA LEU A 9 8.57 11.61 5.79
C LEU A 9 8.26 10.11 5.79
N LEU A 10 7.37 9.69 4.89
CA LEU A 10 6.89 8.31 4.83
C LEU A 10 7.49 7.63 3.61
N PHE A 11 8.36 6.65 3.88
CA PHE A 11 8.86 5.74 2.86
C PHE A 11 7.94 4.54 2.78
N PHE A 12 7.71 4.03 1.57
CA PHE A 12 6.86 2.85 1.43
C PHE A 12 7.36 1.95 0.32
N ASP A 13 7.03 0.66 0.46
CA ASP A 13 7.37 -0.38 -0.50
C ASP A 13 6.18 -1.31 -0.64
N ILE A 14 5.93 -1.80 -1.85
CA ILE A 14 4.75 -2.59 -2.19
C ILE A 14 5.17 -3.87 -2.89
N GLU A 15 4.55 -4.99 -2.48
CA GLU A 15 4.50 -6.21 -3.28
C GLU A 15 3.06 -6.38 -3.80
N SER A 16 2.91 -6.87 -5.01
CA SER A 16 1.61 -6.97 -5.69
C SER A 16 1.42 -8.31 -6.38
N THR A 17 0.19 -8.55 -6.84
CA THR A 17 -0.12 -9.74 -7.63
C THR A 17 0.49 -9.71 -9.03
N GLY A 18 0.88 -8.55 -9.50
CA GLY A 18 1.47 -8.35 -10.82
C GLY A 18 1.68 -6.87 -11.09
N LEU A 19 2.06 -6.54 -12.34
CA LEU A 19 2.43 -5.18 -12.71
C LEU A 19 1.34 -4.42 -13.45
N ASN A 20 0.16 -5.01 -13.63
CA ASN A 20 -0.95 -4.38 -14.33
C ASN A 20 -1.87 -3.69 -13.31
N ILE A 21 -1.64 -2.41 -13.07
CA ILE A 21 -2.32 -1.67 -12.00
C ILE A 21 -3.85 -1.81 -12.05
N PRO A 22 -4.53 -1.67 -13.19
CA PRO A 22 -6.00 -1.83 -13.21
C PRO A 22 -6.50 -3.21 -12.80
N ASN A 23 -5.69 -4.25 -12.98
CA ASN A 23 -6.10 -5.64 -12.77
C ASN A 23 -5.40 -6.32 -11.59
N ASP A 24 -4.38 -5.70 -11.03
CA ASP A 24 -3.60 -6.29 -9.94
C ASP A 24 -3.87 -5.59 -8.61
N SER A 25 -3.39 -6.20 -7.54
CA SER A 25 -3.68 -5.74 -6.17
C SER A 25 -2.42 -5.80 -5.31
N ILE A 26 -2.39 -4.96 -4.28
CA ILE A 26 -1.33 -4.99 -3.27
C ILE A 26 -1.51 -6.23 -2.40
N ILE A 27 -0.42 -6.94 -2.15
CA ILE A 27 -0.39 -8.09 -1.24
C ILE A 27 0.51 -7.86 -0.03
N GLU A 28 1.40 -6.89 -0.10
CA GLU A 28 2.20 -6.48 1.05
C GLU A 28 2.50 -4.99 0.92
N LEU A 29 2.32 -4.27 2.02
CA LEU A 29 2.60 -2.83 2.09
C LEU A 29 3.42 -2.58 3.34
N SER A 30 4.58 -1.96 3.18
CA SER A 30 5.45 -1.59 4.30
C SER A 30 5.66 -0.09 4.32
N PHE A 31 5.50 0.50 5.51
CA PHE A 31 5.77 1.92 5.75
C PHE A 31 6.91 2.09 6.74
N VAL A 32 7.80 3.03 6.45
CA VAL A 32 8.78 3.55 7.41
C VAL A 32 8.53 5.05 7.50
N LYS A 33 8.10 5.51 8.67
CA LYS A 33 7.83 6.94 8.90
C LYS A 33 8.96 7.53 9.71
N VAL A 34 9.61 8.55 9.15
CA VAL A 34 10.71 9.28 9.79
C VAL A 34 10.18 10.62 10.25
N PHE A 35 10.23 10.86 11.56
CA PHE A 35 9.73 12.09 12.18
C PHE A 35 10.82 13.18 12.17
N PRO A 36 10.41 14.46 12.29
CA PRO A 36 11.38 15.56 12.31
C PRO A 36 12.44 15.45 13.41
N ASP A 37 12.13 14.77 14.52
CA ASP A 37 13.09 14.57 15.63
C ASP A 37 14.02 13.37 15.39
N GLY A 38 13.90 12.69 14.23
CA GLY A 38 14.74 11.54 13.88
C GLY A 38 14.18 10.20 14.29
N LYS A 39 13.08 10.16 15.02
CA LYS A 39 12.44 8.89 15.37
C LYS A 39 11.85 8.21 14.15
N GLU A 40 11.78 6.88 14.18
CA GLU A 40 11.23 6.09 13.09
C GLU A 40 10.19 5.11 13.62
N GLU A 41 9.12 4.94 12.85
CA GLU A 41 8.11 3.90 13.08
C GLU A 41 7.98 3.06 11.84
N VAL A 42 7.78 1.75 12.01
CA VAL A 42 7.65 0.80 10.90
C VAL A 42 6.35 0.03 11.06
N LYS A 43 5.63 -0.13 9.96
CA LYS A 43 4.42 -0.97 9.92
C LYS A 43 4.38 -1.72 8.60
N THR A 44 4.08 -3.01 8.67
CA THR A 44 3.88 -3.86 7.49
C THR A 44 2.52 -4.52 7.57
N TRP A 45 1.78 -4.48 6.47
CA TRP A 45 0.51 -5.18 6.31
C TRP A 45 0.69 -6.26 5.25
N LYS A 46 0.27 -7.47 5.56
CA LYS A 46 0.04 -8.51 4.56
C LYS A 46 -1.43 -8.49 4.22
N ILE A 47 -1.74 -8.44 2.92
CA ILE A 47 -3.06 -8.09 2.44
C ILE A 47 -3.57 -9.17 1.49
N LYS A 48 -4.80 -9.63 1.73
CA LYS A 48 -5.48 -10.52 0.79
C LYS A 48 -5.91 -9.70 -0.43
N PRO A 49 -5.39 -10.03 -1.62
CA PRO A 49 -5.80 -9.31 -2.83
C PRO A 49 -7.24 -9.68 -3.16
N TRP A 50 -8.10 -8.67 -3.31
CA TRP A 50 -9.53 -8.89 -3.45
C TRP A 50 -10.05 -8.36 -4.77
N ASP A 51 -10.82 -9.21 -5.48
CA ASP A 51 -11.54 -8.82 -6.68
C ASP A 51 -12.95 -8.42 -6.28
N TYR A 52 -13.22 -7.11 -6.32
CA TYR A 52 -14.49 -6.57 -5.85
C TYR A 52 -15.66 -6.92 -6.77
N GLU A 53 -15.39 -7.19 -8.05
CA GLU A 53 -16.43 -7.59 -9.00
C GLU A 53 -16.84 -9.04 -8.79
N LYS A 54 -15.85 -9.94 -8.67
CA LYS A 54 -16.08 -11.37 -8.52
C LYS A 54 -16.31 -11.79 -7.07
N GLN A 55 -16.05 -10.89 -6.12
CA GLN A 55 -16.16 -11.15 -4.68
C GLN A 55 -15.36 -12.37 -4.25
N CYS A 56 -14.09 -12.39 -4.63
CA CYS A 56 -13.18 -13.48 -4.29
C CYS A 56 -11.74 -12.98 -4.26
N GLN A 57 -10.86 -13.84 -3.70
CA GLN A 57 -9.43 -13.56 -3.67
C GLN A 57 -8.88 -13.56 -5.10
N ARG A 58 -8.13 -12.51 -5.44
CA ARG A 58 -7.45 -12.40 -6.72
C ARG A 58 -6.20 -13.28 -6.71
N PRO A 59 -5.97 -14.11 -7.72
CA PRO A 59 -4.75 -14.94 -7.75
C PRO A 59 -3.50 -14.08 -8.00
N ILE A 60 -2.38 -14.53 -7.43
CA ILE A 60 -1.09 -13.90 -7.66
C ILE A 60 -0.52 -14.43 -8.99
N ASP A 61 -0.03 -13.51 -9.83
CA ASP A 61 0.68 -13.91 -11.05
C ASP A 61 1.88 -14.78 -10.66
N PRO A 62 2.05 -15.98 -11.27
CA PRO A 62 3.17 -16.86 -10.94
C PRO A 62 4.54 -16.17 -11.05
N SER A 63 4.72 -15.25 -11.98
CA SER A 63 5.99 -14.50 -12.10
C SER A 63 6.23 -13.60 -10.90
N ALA A 64 5.17 -13.03 -10.33
CA ALA A 64 5.28 -12.21 -9.12
C ALA A 64 5.62 -13.08 -7.90
N SER A 65 4.94 -14.21 -7.72
CA SER A 65 5.24 -15.17 -6.63
C SER A 65 6.68 -15.63 -6.67
N LYS A 66 7.20 -15.85 -7.86
CA LYS A 66 8.59 -16.29 -8.04
C LYS A 66 9.58 -15.27 -7.54
N VAL A 67 9.27 -13.98 -7.69
CA VAL A 67 10.14 -12.89 -7.27
C VAL A 67 9.99 -12.58 -5.78
N ASN A 68 8.75 -12.49 -5.28
CA ASN A 68 8.50 -12.04 -3.90
C ASN A 68 8.31 -13.17 -2.90
N GLY A 69 8.17 -14.43 -3.36
CA GLY A 69 8.02 -15.58 -2.48
C GLY A 69 6.66 -15.72 -1.82
N ILE A 70 5.68 -14.90 -2.19
CA ILE A 70 4.34 -14.92 -1.61
C ILE A 70 3.42 -15.73 -2.49
N THR A 71 2.64 -16.65 -1.88
CA THR A 71 1.69 -17.51 -2.59
C THR A 71 0.26 -17.23 -2.14
N ASP A 72 -0.71 -17.66 -2.95
CA ASP A 72 -2.13 -17.39 -2.67
C ASP A 72 -2.58 -17.91 -1.30
N ASP A 73 -2.15 -19.11 -0.93
CA ASP A 73 -2.54 -19.74 0.33
C ASP A 73 -1.98 -18.99 1.56
N MET A 74 -0.87 -18.29 1.41
CA MET A 74 -0.30 -17.50 2.50
C MET A 74 -1.18 -16.30 2.87
N LEU A 75 -2.07 -15.88 1.97
CA LEU A 75 -2.88 -14.68 2.14
C LEU A 75 -4.35 -14.95 2.44
N VAL A 76 -4.77 -16.21 2.49
CA VAL A 76 -6.18 -16.57 2.68
C VAL A 76 -6.77 -15.98 3.97
N ASP A 77 -5.98 -15.96 5.04
CA ASP A 77 -6.44 -15.45 6.34
C ASP A 77 -6.03 -14.01 6.60
N CYS A 78 -5.43 -13.35 5.62
CA CYS A 78 -5.03 -11.96 5.76
C CYS A 78 -6.22 -11.01 5.51
N PRO A 79 -6.19 -9.79 6.09
CA PRO A 79 -7.23 -8.81 5.79
C PRO A 79 -7.12 -8.32 4.35
N THR A 80 -8.25 -7.86 3.81
CA THR A 80 -8.28 -7.17 2.51
C THR A 80 -7.82 -5.72 2.71
N PHE A 81 -7.50 -5.04 1.61
CA PHE A 81 -7.16 -3.62 1.69
C PHE A 81 -8.33 -2.80 2.23
N TYR A 82 -9.57 -3.20 1.91
CA TYR A 82 -10.76 -2.56 2.45
C TYR A 82 -10.75 -2.53 3.99
N GLU A 83 -10.33 -3.63 4.61
CA GLU A 83 -10.31 -3.74 6.07
C GLU A 83 -9.21 -2.90 6.72
N VAL A 84 -8.06 -2.72 6.05
CA VAL A 84 -6.92 -1.98 6.61
C VAL A 84 -6.81 -0.54 6.09
N ALA A 85 -7.69 -0.14 5.19
CA ALA A 85 -7.60 1.15 4.51
C ALA A 85 -7.59 2.33 5.48
N ASP A 86 -8.38 2.28 6.55
CA ASP A 86 -8.42 3.35 7.55
C ASP A 86 -7.07 3.50 8.26
N GLU A 87 -6.46 2.40 8.65
CA GLU A 87 -5.15 2.41 9.31
C GLU A 87 -4.08 2.92 8.34
N VAL A 88 -4.10 2.45 7.10
CA VAL A 88 -3.17 2.92 6.08
C VAL A 88 -3.33 4.43 5.86
N ALA A 89 -4.57 4.90 5.77
CA ALA A 89 -4.86 6.32 5.60
C ALA A 89 -4.33 7.15 6.77
N ASP A 90 -4.45 6.65 8.00
CA ASP A 90 -3.92 7.33 9.18
C ASP A 90 -2.39 7.49 9.12
N TRP A 91 -1.70 6.48 8.61
CA TRP A 91 -0.25 6.55 8.44
C TRP A 91 0.15 7.60 7.42
N LEU A 92 -0.68 7.82 6.39
CA LEU A 92 -0.40 8.80 5.34
C LEU A 92 -0.70 10.23 5.77
N LYS A 93 -1.54 10.40 6.78
CA LYS A 93 -2.01 11.71 7.21
C LYS A 93 -0.86 12.57 7.72
N ASP A 94 -0.84 13.82 7.23
CA ASP A 94 0.16 14.84 7.62
C ASP A 94 1.61 14.42 7.37
N SER A 95 1.83 13.50 6.44
CA SER A 95 3.16 13.05 6.06
C SER A 95 3.44 13.34 4.59
N ASP A 96 4.70 13.59 4.27
CA ASP A 96 5.15 13.64 2.89
C ASP A 96 5.55 12.24 2.44
N LEU A 97 5.33 11.92 1.16
CA LEU A 97 5.58 10.60 0.64
C LEU A 97 6.91 10.51 -0.09
N ALA A 98 7.63 9.42 0.16
CA ALA A 98 8.83 9.06 -0.59
C ALA A 98 8.86 7.54 -0.74
N GLY A 99 9.37 7.02 -1.86
CA GLY A 99 9.45 5.59 -2.08
C GLY A 99 10.31 5.28 -3.28
N PHE A 100 10.74 4.02 -3.41
CA PHE A 100 11.67 3.63 -4.45
C PHE A 100 11.06 3.72 -5.85
N ASN A 101 9.86 3.21 -6.05
CA ASN A 101 9.15 3.27 -7.33
C ASN A 101 7.87 4.09 -7.23
N SER A 102 7.88 5.08 -6.32
CA SER A 102 6.66 5.78 -5.91
C SER A 102 5.92 6.46 -7.04
N THR A 103 6.63 7.01 -8.03
CA THR A 103 5.99 7.75 -9.12
C THR A 103 5.53 6.87 -10.27
N LYS A 104 6.16 5.71 -10.45
CA LYS A 104 5.89 4.85 -11.63
C LYS A 104 4.99 3.67 -11.32
N PHE A 105 5.07 3.11 -10.12
CA PHE A 105 4.31 1.92 -9.78
C PHE A 105 3.65 2.02 -8.41
N ASP A 106 4.45 2.23 -7.34
CA ASP A 106 3.94 2.09 -5.97
C ASP A 106 2.83 3.09 -5.65
N LEU A 107 3.04 4.36 -5.97
CA LEU A 107 2.04 5.38 -5.70
C LEU A 107 0.76 5.20 -6.54
N PRO A 108 0.85 4.95 -7.86
CA PRO A 108 -0.35 4.65 -8.64
C PRO A 108 -1.10 3.41 -8.15
N MET A 109 -0.40 2.36 -7.71
CA MET A 109 -1.04 1.15 -7.19
C MET A 109 -1.77 1.44 -5.87
N LEU A 110 -1.14 2.22 -4.98
CA LEU A 110 -1.77 2.62 -3.72
C LEU A 110 -3.01 3.46 -3.98
N ALA A 111 -2.95 4.41 -4.91
CA ALA A 111 -4.08 5.23 -5.30
C ALA A 111 -5.23 4.39 -5.85
N GLU A 112 -4.91 3.39 -6.68
CA GLU A 112 -5.91 2.48 -7.24
C GLU A 112 -6.63 1.68 -6.16
N GLU A 113 -5.88 1.19 -5.17
CA GLU A 113 -6.48 0.44 -4.07
C GLU A 113 -7.42 1.32 -3.24
N PHE A 114 -7.04 2.56 -2.95
CA PHE A 114 -7.93 3.49 -2.24
C PHE A 114 -9.18 3.79 -3.06
N GLU A 115 -9.06 3.98 -4.37
CA GLU A 115 -10.21 4.22 -5.22
C GLU A 115 -11.18 3.04 -5.21
N ARG A 116 -10.66 1.81 -5.29
CA ARG A 116 -11.48 0.59 -5.22
C ARG A 116 -12.26 0.50 -3.91
N VAL A 117 -11.61 0.85 -2.81
CA VAL A 117 -12.23 0.83 -1.48
C VAL A 117 -13.34 1.87 -1.39
N GLU A 118 -13.12 3.07 -1.92
CA GLU A 118 -14.14 4.12 -1.93
C GLU A 118 -15.32 3.73 -2.81
N LEU A 119 -15.06 3.15 -3.98
CA LEU A 119 -16.12 2.66 -4.86
C LEU A 119 -16.91 1.51 -4.23
N ALA A 120 -16.29 0.76 -3.33
CA ALA A 120 -16.95 -0.31 -2.58
C ALA A 120 -17.75 0.20 -1.38
N GLY A 121 -17.75 1.50 -1.11
CA GLY A 121 -18.61 2.12 -0.13
C GLY A 121 -17.95 2.67 1.13
N LYS A 122 -16.63 2.55 1.26
CA LYS A 122 -15.92 3.06 2.44
C LYS A 122 -15.48 4.50 2.20
N LYS A 123 -15.81 5.40 3.12
CA LYS A 123 -15.37 6.80 3.03
C LYS A 123 -14.00 6.95 3.67
N LEU A 124 -13.08 7.53 2.91
CA LEU A 124 -11.71 7.78 3.37
C LEU A 124 -11.35 9.24 3.12
N ASN A 125 -10.53 9.79 4.01
CA ASN A 125 -9.97 11.11 3.84
C ASN A 125 -8.47 10.93 3.57
N VAL A 126 -8.13 10.71 2.30
CA VAL A 126 -6.76 10.41 1.88
C VAL A 126 -6.30 11.44 0.88
N ASP A 127 -5.08 11.92 1.09
CA ASP A 127 -4.42 12.84 0.19
C ASP A 127 -3.03 12.28 -0.14
N LEU A 128 -2.84 11.88 -1.39
CA LEU A 128 -1.60 11.25 -1.84
C LEU A 128 -0.71 12.27 -2.54
N HIS A 129 0.09 12.98 -1.74
CA HIS A 129 1.05 13.94 -2.26
C HIS A 129 2.46 13.37 -2.23
N SER A 130 3.15 13.48 -3.37
CA SER A 130 4.58 13.24 -3.42
C SER A 130 5.31 14.52 -2.98
N PRO A 131 6.40 14.42 -2.23
CA PRO A 131 7.21 15.59 -1.91
C PRO A 131 7.80 16.16 -3.20
N LYS A 132 7.81 17.45 -3.27
CA LYS A 132 8.36 18.14 -4.43
C LYS A 132 9.85 18.40 -4.28
#